data_961fd9696bac4d43bc039ccc59673ec3
#
_entry.id   961fd9696bac4d43bc039ccc59673ec3
#
_cell.length_a   1.000
_cell.length_b   1.000
_cell.length_c   1.000
_cell.angle_alpha   90.00
_cell.angle_beta   90.00
_cell.angle_gamma   90.00
#
_symmetry.space_group_name_H-M   'P 1'
#
loop_
_entity.id
_entity.type
_entity.pdbx_description
1 polymer ?
#
loop_
_entity_poly.entity_id
_entity_poly.type
_entity_poly.pdbx_seq_one_letter_code
_entity_poly.pdbx_strand_id
1 'polypeptide(L)'
;MKTAEATHSYPVTRILWEPPSSQKQSTDLLATSGDHLRLWSLPSSQPAQGTNSITRPASAREAPASKLSPLALLSNSKSPEHTAPITSLDWNTISPSLIITSSIDTTCTIWDIPTLTAKTQLIAHDKEVFDVRFCANSVDVFVSCGADGSVRMFDLRSLEHSTIIYEPTEKTERRKQSRRIQKEADWILI
;
A
#
# COMPACT_ATOMS: atom_id res chain seq x y z
N MET A 1 13.53 21.06 -7.96
CA MET A 1 13.33 20.57 -9.34
C MET A 1 12.26 19.50 -9.32
N LYS A 2 11.17 19.66 -10.07
CA LYS A 2 10.05 18.68 -10.14
C LYS A 2 10.37 17.68 -11.24
N THR A 3 10.56 16.42 -10.89
CA THR A 3 10.98 15.38 -11.85
C THR A 3 9.78 14.75 -12.56
N ALA A 4 8.74 14.41 -11.81
CA ALA A 4 7.51 13.85 -12.36
C ALA A 4 6.31 14.16 -11.46
N GLU A 5 5.09 14.05 -12.00
CA GLU A 5 3.84 14.27 -11.29
C GLU A 5 2.75 13.30 -11.73
N ALA A 6 1.85 12.99 -10.80
CA ALA A 6 0.60 12.29 -11.06
C ALA A 6 -0.54 12.89 -10.24
N THR A 7 -1.76 12.75 -10.73
CA THR A 7 -2.98 13.11 -9.98
C THR A 7 -3.59 11.83 -9.41
N HIS A 8 -4.08 11.93 -8.19
CA HIS A 8 -4.73 10.85 -7.48
C HIS A 8 -6.14 11.30 -7.07
N SER A 9 -7.15 10.51 -7.38
CA SER A 9 -8.57 10.85 -7.14
C SER A 9 -8.98 10.69 -5.67
N TYR A 10 -8.18 9.98 -4.88
CA TYR A 10 -8.41 9.69 -3.47
C TYR A 10 -7.11 9.97 -2.68
N PRO A 11 -7.17 10.34 -1.40
CA PRO A 11 -5.97 10.51 -0.59
C PRO A 11 -5.09 9.26 -0.63
N VAL A 12 -3.79 9.47 -0.86
CA VAL A 12 -2.81 8.39 -0.85
C VAL A 12 -2.57 7.97 0.59
N THR A 13 -2.81 6.70 0.89
CA THR A 13 -2.58 6.13 2.22
C THR A 13 -1.15 5.64 2.39
N ARG A 14 -0.54 5.15 1.31
CA ARG A 14 0.84 4.70 1.31
C ARG A 14 1.48 4.80 -0.08
N ILE A 15 2.82 4.94 -0.08
CA ILE A 15 3.65 4.99 -1.28
C ILE A 15 4.92 4.16 -1.06
N LEU A 16 5.26 3.29 -2.02
CA LEU A 16 6.47 2.47 -2.00
C LEU A 16 7.09 2.37 -3.39
N TRP A 17 8.41 2.41 -3.43
CA TRP A 17 9.17 2.04 -4.61
C TRP A 17 9.27 0.53 -4.75
N GLU A 18 9.37 0.05 -5.99
CA GLU A 18 9.74 -1.33 -6.28
C GLU A 18 11.08 -1.64 -5.61
N PRO A 19 11.18 -2.72 -4.81
CA PRO A 19 12.43 -3.10 -4.18
C PRO A 19 13.48 -3.47 -5.23
N PRO A 20 14.77 -3.19 -4.99
CA PRO A 20 15.83 -3.64 -5.88
C PRO A 20 15.87 -5.16 -5.96
N SER A 21 16.02 -5.71 -7.16
CA SER A 21 16.20 -7.14 -7.35
C SER A 21 17.52 -7.42 -8.06
N SER A 22 18.09 -8.61 -7.82
CA SER A 22 19.31 -9.05 -8.47
C SER A 22 19.20 -9.18 -10.00
N GLN A 23 17.98 -9.27 -10.52
CA GLN A 23 17.69 -9.41 -11.95
C GLN A 23 17.42 -8.07 -12.64
N LYS A 24 17.11 -7.02 -11.89
CA LYS A 24 16.76 -5.71 -12.40
C LYS A 24 17.56 -4.63 -11.67
N GLN A 25 18.38 -3.90 -12.40
CA GLN A 25 19.28 -2.88 -11.83
C GLN A 25 18.60 -1.55 -11.49
N SER A 26 17.41 -1.30 -12.01
CA SER A 26 16.66 -0.06 -11.76
C SER A 26 15.26 -0.36 -11.25
N THR A 27 14.85 0.38 -10.24
CA THR A 27 13.48 0.39 -9.73
C THR A 27 12.70 1.45 -10.51
N ASP A 28 11.92 1.00 -11.49
CA ASP A 28 11.18 1.91 -12.38
C ASP A 28 9.72 2.04 -11.99
N LEU A 29 9.26 1.26 -11.00
CA LEU A 29 7.88 1.23 -10.57
C LEU A 29 7.70 1.90 -9.22
N LEU A 30 6.58 2.61 -9.12
CA LEU A 30 6.07 3.21 -7.90
C LEU A 30 4.68 2.65 -7.63
N ALA A 31 4.43 2.19 -6.42
CA ALA A 31 3.11 1.76 -5.97
C ALA A 31 2.49 2.81 -5.06
N THR A 32 1.21 3.10 -5.25
CA THR A 32 0.41 3.96 -4.36
C THR A 32 -0.90 3.28 -4.01
N SER A 33 -1.34 3.42 -2.76
CA SER A 33 -2.63 2.94 -2.28
C SER A 33 -3.55 4.09 -1.89
N GLY A 34 -4.85 3.84 -1.98
CA GLY A 34 -5.91 4.78 -1.65
C GLY A 34 -7.26 4.08 -1.86
N ASP A 35 -8.08 4.54 -2.80
CA ASP A 35 -9.26 3.81 -3.26
C ASP A 35 -8.90 2.48 -3.95
N HIS A 36 -7.74 2.46 -4.64
CA HIS A 36 -7.21 1.31 -5.39
C HIS A 36 -5.70 1.22 -5.16
N LEU A 37 -5.12 0.08 -5.51
CA LEU A 37 -3.69 -0.06 -5.72
C LEU A 37 -3.35 0.44 -7.13
N ARG A 38 -2.48 1.45 -7.22
CA ARG A 38 -2.00 1.97 -8.50
C ARG A 38 -0.51 1.72 -8.65
N LEU A 39 -0.15 1.27 -9.84
CA LEU A 39 1.25 1.15 -10.24
C LEU A 39 1.55 2.22 -11.29
N TRP A 40 2.69 2.86 -11.11
CA TRP A 40 3.19 3.92 -11.96
C TRP A 40 4.57 3.57 -12.48
N SER A 41 4.82 3.89 -13.73
CA SER A 41 6.15 3.82 -14.32
C SER A 41 6.77 5.21 -14.36
N LEU A 42 8.05 5.31 -13.97
CA LEU A 42 8.81 6.53 -14.16
C LEU A 42 9.10 6.73 -15.65
N PRO A 43 9.02 7.98 -16.12
CA PRO A 43 9.50 8.28 -17.46
C PRO A 43 11.00 7.98 -17.51
N SER A 44 11.41 7.08 -18.42
CA SER A 44 12.82 6.83 -18.65
C SER A 44 13.48 8.13 -19.11
N SER A 45 14.47 8.60 -18.38
CA SER A 45 15.35 9.67 -18.80
C SER A 45 16.31 9.14 -19.86
N GLN A 46 15.80 8.75 -21.04
CA GLN A 46 16.67 8.57 -22.18
C GLN A 46 17.14 9.98 -22.60
N PRO A 47 18.46 10.24 -22.64
CA PRO A 47 18.95 11.44 -23.30
C PRO A 47 18.46 11.35 -24.74
N ALA A 48 17.69 12.36 -25.18
CA ALA A 48 17.32 12.49 -26.58
C ALA A 48 18.58 12.27 -27.41
N GLN A 49 18.65 11.18 -28.16
CA GLN A 49 19.76 10.93 -29.09
C GLN A 49 19.81 12.10 -30.04
N GLY A 50 20.93 12.80 -29.98
CA GLY A 50 21.11 14.10 -30.57
C GLY A 50 20.92 14.10 -32.08
N THR A 51 20.06 14.94 -32.54
CA THR A 51 20.33 15.67 -33.76
C THR A 51 21.26 16.81 -33.39
N ASN A 52 22.48 16.78 -33.95
CA ASN A 52 23.45 17.86 -33.85
C ASN A 52 22.87 19.14 -34.50
N SER A 53 22.11 19.88 -33.73
CA SER A 53 21.70 21.23 -34.08
C SER A 53 22.37 22.17 -33.09
N ILE A 54 23.40 22.85 -33.57
CA ILE A 54 24.08 23.96 -32.89
C ILE A 54 23.12 25.14 -32.94
N THR A 55 22.19 25.21 -32.02
CA THR A 55 21.39 26.40 -31.78
C THR A 55 21.53 26.78 -30.29
N ARG A 56 22.00 28.02 -30.08
CA ARG A 56 22.25 28.67 -28.81
C ARG A 56 21.04 28.59 -27.91
N PRO A 57 21.16 28.27 -26.60
CA PRO A 57 20.01 28.18 -25.71
C PRO A 57 19.51 29.58 -25.37
N ALA A 58 18.35 29.93 -25.87
CA ALA A 58 17.57 31.04 -25.34
C ALA A 58 16.91 30.55 -24.04
N SER A 59 17.23 31.25 -22.94
CA SER A 59 16.59 31.24 -21.63
C SER A 59 16.09 29.87 -21.14
N ALA A 60 16.68 29.36 -20.03
CA ALA A 60 16.27 28.20 -19.28
C ALA A 60 14.80 28.34 -18.82
N ARG A 61 13.86 28.01 -19.68
CA ARG A 61 12.53 27.57 -19.24
C ARG A 61 12.70 26.21 -18.65
N GLU A 62 12.35 26.07 -17.38
CA GLU A 62 12.24 24.75 -16.75
C GLU A 62 11.43 23.82 -17.67
N ALA A 63 12.01 22.72 -18.05
CA ALA A 63 11.28 21.70 -18.80
C ALA A 63 10.05 21.29 -17.99
N PRO A 64 8.86 21.18 -18.60
CA PRO A 64 7.67 20.76 -17.88
C PRO A 64 7.94 19.42 -17.22
N ALA A 65 7.54 19.25 -15.95
CA ALA A 65 7.70 17.99 -15.23
C ALA A 65 7.05 16.86 -16.03
N SER A 66 7.76 15.78 -16.23
CA SER A 66 7.21 14.60 -16.89
C SER A 66 6.07 14.04 -16.04
N LYS A 67 5.02 13.53 -16.67
CA LYS A 67 3.96 12.84 -15.95
C LYS A 67 4.40 11.41 -15.66
N LEU A 68 4.07 10.90 -14.46
CA LEU A 68 4.16 9.47 -14.19
C LEU A 68 3.18 8.74 -15.11
N SER A 69 3.64 7.69 -15.76
CA SER A 69 2.79 6.89 -16.63
C SER A 69 2.01 5.87 -15.79
N PRO A 70 0.66 5.89 -15.79
CA PRO A 70 -0.11 4.87 -15.11
C PRO A 70 0.10 3.54 -15.81
N LEU A 71 0.52 2.51 -15.06
CA LEU A 71 0.74 1.16 -15.55
C LEU A 71 -0.47 0.28 -15.29
N ALA A 72 -1.00 0.30 -14.07
CA ALA A 72 -2.14 -0.51 -13.66
C ALA A 72 -2.97 0.16 -12.57
N LEU A 73 -4.26 -0.17 -12.58
CA LEU A 73 -5.22 0.13 -11.52
C LEU A 73 -5.81 -1.21 -11.06
N LEU A 74 -5.50 -1.62 -9.83
CA LEU A 74 -5.90 -2.91 -9.27
C LEU A 74 -6.93 -2.69 -8.18
N SER A 75 -8.08 -3.38 -8.30
CA SER A 75 -9.22 -3.25 -7.38
C SER A 75 -9.46 -4.54 -6.61
N ASN A 76 -9.71 -4.42 -5.31
CA ASN A 76 -10.11 -5.55 -4.45
C ASN A 76 -11.52 -6.07 -4.76
N SER A 77 -12.36 -5.26 -5.39
CA SER A 77 -13.76 -5.56 -5.62
C SER A 77 -14.02 -6.02 -7.05
N LYS A 78 -14.91 -6.99 -7.18
CA LYS A 78 -15.46 -7.40 -8.49
C LYS A 78 -16.46 -6.38 -9.05
N SER A 79 -16.98 -5.49 -8.19
CA SER A 79 -17.90 -4.42 -8.57
C SER A 79 -17.19 -3.07 -8.56
N PRO A 80 -17.18 -2.33 -9.68
CA PRO A 80 -16.53 -1.01 -9.74
C PRO A 80 -17.21 0.04 -8.86
N GLU A 81 -18.46 -0.19 -8.44
CA GLU A 81 -19.23 0.79 -7.66
C GLU A 81 -18.96 0.74 -6.14
N HIS A 82 -18.34 -0.34 -5.65
CA HIS A 82 -18.14 -0.56 -4.21
C HIS A 82 -16.73 -1.07 -3.92
N THR A 83 -15.74 -0.24 -4.14
CA THR A 83 -14.36 -0.53 -3.73
C THR A 83 -14.12 -0.02 -2.31
N ALA A 84 -13.75 -0.93 -1.42
CA ALA A 84 -13.32 -0.56 -0.10
C ALA A 84 -11.92 0.08 -0.16
N PRO A 85 -11.70 1.27 0.43
CA PRO A 85 -10.40 1.91 0.47
C PRO A 85 -9.30 1.02 1.05
N ILE A 86 -8.14 1.10 0.41
CA ILE A 86 -6.92 0.44 0.86
C ILE A 86 -6.25 1.32 1.93
N THR A 87 -6.00 0.75 3.09
CA THR A 87 -5.41 1.44 4.24
C THR A 87 -3.89 1.48 4.18
N SER A 88 -3.28 0.38 3.72
CA SER A 88 -1.82 0.27 3.59
C SER A 88 -1.43 -0.72 2.50
N LEU A 89 -0.17 -0.69 2.12
CA LEU A 89 0.46 -1.66 1.22
C LEU A 89 1.87 -1.98 1.68
N ASP A 90 2.35 -3.17 1.31
CA ASP A 90 3.76 -3.52 1.44
C ASP A 90 4.24 -4.28 0.20
N TRP A 91 5.47 -4.04 -0.19
CA TRP A 91 6.10 -4.67 -1.34
C TRP A 91 7.13 -5.69 -0.86
N ASN A 92 6.99 -6.94 -1.28
CA ASN A 92 7.90 -8.00 -0.83
C ASN A 92 9.31 -7.74 -1.34
N THR A 93 10.27 -7.65 -0.42
CA THR A 93 11.66 -7.33 -0.74
C THR A 93 12.46 -8.53 -1.25
N ILE A 94 11.99 -9.75 -0.97
CA ILE A 94 12.63 -11.00 -1.44
C ILE A 94 12.08 -11.40 -2.80
N SER A 95 10.77 -11.25 -2.98
CA SER A 95 10.08 -11.49 -4.24
C SER A 95 9.34 -10.23 -4.70
N PRO A 96 10.00 -9.32 -5.44
CA PRO A 96 9.40 -8.08 -5.91
C PRO A 96 8.19 -8.25 -6.84
N SER A 97 7.87 -9.49 -7.20
CA SER A 97 6.63 -9.81 -7.89
C SER A 97 5.37 -9.75 -7.02
N LEU A 98 5.51 -9.62 -5.69
CA LEU A 98 4.39 -9.64 -4.76
C LEU A 98 4.23 -8.29 -4.05
N ILE A 99 2.99 -7.79 -4.07
CA ILE A 99 2.51 -6.71 -3.20
C ILE A 99 1.39 -7.27 -2.34
N ILE A 100 1.30 -6.82 -1.09
CA ILE A 100 0.14 -7.05 -0.22
C ILE A 100 -0.51 -5.72 0.10
N THR A 101 -1.83 -5.70 0.18
CA THR A 101 -2.64 -4.55 0.60
C THR A 101 -3.58 -4.91 1.72
N SER A 102 -3.85 -3.96 2.61
CA SER A 102 -4.89 -4.04 3.64
C SER A 102 -6.03 -3.08 3.33
N SER A 103 -7.24 -3.39 3.78
CA SER A 103 -8.44 -2.64 3.46
C SER A 103 -9.39 -2.50 4.66
N ILE A 104 -10.27 -1.50 4.59
CA ILE A 104 -11.34 -1.31 5.58
C ILE A 104 -12.40 -2.40 5.54
N ASP A 105 -12.45 -3.21 4.48
CA ASP A 105 -13.38 -4.34 4.32
C ASP A 105 -12.94 -5.60 5.09
N THR A 106 -12.02 -5.47 6.03
CA THR A 106 -11.47 -6.55 6.88
C THR A 106 -10.48 -7.46 6.17
N THR A 107 -10.20 -7.24 4.89
CA THR A 107 -9.37 -8.13 4.08
C THR A 107 -7.93 -7.65 3.91
N CYS A 108 -7.06 -8.63 3.64
CA CYS A 108 -5.77 -8.43 3.00
C CYS A 108 -5.78 -9.10 1.63
N THR A 109 -5.19 -8.44 0.62
CA THR A 109 -5.09 -8.97 -0.74
C THR A 109 -3.63 -9.02 -1.17
N ILE A 110 -3.21 -10.18 -1.67
CA ILE A 110 -1.89 -10.41 -2.26
C ILE A 110 -2.03 -10.28 -3.78
N TRP A 111 -1.21 -9.42 -4.37
CA TRP A 111 -1.18 -9.13 -5.79
C TRP A 111 0.04 -9.74 -6.44
N ASP A 112 -0.14 -10.34 -7.61
CA ASP A 112 0.93 -10.75 -8.50
C ASP A 112 1.18 -9.64 -9.53
N ILE A 113 2.31 -8.98 -9.42
CA ILE A 113 2.62 -7.79 -10.21
C ILE A 113 2.91 -8.12 -11.68
N PRO A 114 3.62 -9.21 -12.03
CA PRO A 114 3.79 -9.63 -13.42
C PRO A 114 2.48 -9.84 -14.16
N THR A 115 1.47 -10.41 -13.52
CA THR A 115 0.16 -10.69 -14.14
C THR A 115 -0.87 -9.59 -13.89
N LEU A 116 -0.59 -8.64 -12.99
CA LEU A 116 -1.50 -7.57 -12.57
C LEU A 116 -2.83 -8.09 -12.03
N THR A 117 -2.80 -9.22 -11.32
CA THR A 117 -3.98 -9.89 -10.77
C THR A 117 -3.88 -10.12 -9.28
N ALA A 118 -5.02 -10.22 -8.61
CA ALA A 118 -5.07 -10.69 -7.23
C ALA A 118 -4.77 -12.19 -7.20
N LYS A 119 -3.70 -12.58 -6.50
CA LYS A 119 -3.34 -13.98 -6.26
C LYS A 119 -4.21 -14.60 -5.19
N THR A 120 -4.47 -13.85 -4.13
CA THR A 120 -5.25 -14.31 -2.97
C THR A 120 -5.83 -13.11 -2.24
N GLN A 121 -7.07 -13.27 -1.75
CA GLN A 121 -7.70 -12.34 -0.83
C GLN A 121 -8.23 -13.14 0.36
N LEU A 122 -7.97 -12.66 1.57
CA LEU A 122 -8.39 -13.33 2.81
C LEU A 122 -8.98 -12.33 3.80
N ILE A 123 -9.93 -12.77 4.61
CA ILE A 123 -10.42 -12.02 5.77
C ILE A 123 -9.35 -12.12 6.86
N ALA A 124 -8.68 -11.01 7.14
CA ALA A 124 -7.57 -10.96 8.08
C ALA A 124 -8.02 -10.63 9.51
N HIS A 125 -9.03 -9.78 9.66
CA HIS A 125 -9.51 -9.29 10.94
C HIS A 125 -11.04 -9.27 11.01
N ASP A 126 -11.58 -9.10 12.22
CA ASP A 126 -13.02 -8.96 12.45
C ASP A 126 -13.52 -7.52 12.22
N LYS A 127 -12.59 -6.58 12.03
CA LYS A 127 -12.82 -5.15 11.74
C LYS A 127 -11.80 -4.68 10.71
N GLU A 128 -11.83 -3.37 10.39
CA GLU A 128 -10.95 -2.73 9.42
C GLU A 128 -9.48 -3.07 9.67
N VAL A 129 -8.75 -3.40 8.63
CA VAL A 129 -7.31 -3.62 8.71
C VAL A 129 -6.57 -2.30 8.50
N PHE A 130 -5.71 -1.94 9.43
CA PHE A 130 -4.99 -0.66 9.40
C PHE A 130 -3.65 -0.72 8.69
N ASP A 131 -2.89 -1.79 8.91
CA ASP A 131 -1.57 -1.95 8.30
C ASP A 131 -1.26 -3.42 8.05
N VAL A 132 -0.38 -3.66 7.09
CA VAL A 132 0.08 -4.99 6.68
C VAL A 132 1.53 -4.93 6.26
N ARG A 133 2.33 -5.95 6.60
CA ARG A 133 3.76 -6.04 6.30
C ARG A 133 4.18 -7.48 6.05
N PHE A 134 4.97 -7.69 5.01
CA PHE A 134 5.73 -8.92 4.88
C PHE A 134 6.78 -9.02 6.00
N CYS A 135 6.98 -10.22 6.52
CA CYS A 135 8.10 -10.46 7.43
C CYS A 135 9.43 -10.34 6.69
N ALA A 136 10.42 -9.75 7.35
CA ALA A 136 11.76 -9.64 6.80
C ALA A 136 12.30 -11.02 6.41
N ASN A 137 12.92 -11.11 5.24
CA ASN A 137 13.49 -12.34 4.69
C ASN A 137 12.48 -13.47 4.43
N SER A 138 11.20 -13.16 4.28
CA SER A 138 10.16 -14.13 3.90
C SER A 138 9.41 -13.69 2.66
N VAL A 139 9.09 -14.65 1.80
CA VAL A 139 8.19 -14.47 0.66
C VAL A 139 6.75 -14.69 1.08
N ASP A 140 6.53 -15.60 2.04
CA ASP A 140 5.22 -16.18 2.31
C ASP A 140 4.58 -15.70 3.63
N VAL A 141 5.38 -15.12 4.54
CA VAL A 141 4.87 -14.74 5.87
C VAL A 141 4.64 -13.24 5.93
N PHE A 142 3.47 -12.85 6.43
CA PHE A 142 3.13 -11.46 6.68
C PHE A 142 2.38 -11.28 8.00
N VAL A 143 2.35 -10.05 8.47
CA VAL A 143 1.62 -9.63 9.67
C VAL A 143 0.64 -8.52 9.32
N SER A 144 -0.49 -8.46 10.04
CA SER A 144 -1.45 -7.38 9.93
C SER A 144 -1.94 -6.93 11.30
N CYS A 145 -2.42 -5.70 11.39
CA CYS A 145 -3.09 -5.16 12.56
C CYS A 145 -4.42 -4.51 12.16
N GLY A 146 -5.43 -4.70 13.00
CA GLY A 146 -6.78 -4.24 12.72
C GLY A 146 -7.44 -3.46 13.86
N ALA A 147 -8.61 -2.90 13.56
CA ALA A 147 -9.45 -2.16 14.51
C ALA A 147 -10.06 -3.07 15.59
N ASP A 148 -9.99 -4.38 15.43
CA ASP A 148 -10.31 -5.36 16.48
C ASP A 148 -9.28 -5.35 17.62
N GLY A 149 -8.17 -4.62 17.44
CA GLY A 149 -7.08 -4.47 18.39
C GLY A 149 -6.07 -5.61 18.34
N SER A 150 -6.25 -6.59 17.47
CA SER A 150 -5.33 -7.74 17.34
C SER A 150 -4.21 -7.45 16.34
N VAL A 151 -3.10 -8.17 16.51
CA VAL A 151 -2.03 -8.34 15.53
C VAL A 151 -1.97 -9.82 15.19
N ARG A 152 -2.07 -10.12 13.90
CA ARG A 152 -2.13 -11.50 13.41
C ARG A 152 -1.02 -11.74 12.38
N MET A 153 -0.46 -12.94 12.40
CA MET A 153 0.52 -13.43 11.44
C MET A 153 -0.09 -14.53 10.57
N PHE A 154 0.20 -14.48 9.30
CA PHE A 154 -0.29 -15.41 8.29
C PHE A 154 0.88 -16.00 7.49
N ASP A 155 0.70 -17.25 7.05
CA ASP A 155 1.59 -17.92 6.12
C ASP A 155 0.80 -18.24 4.83
N LEU A 156 1.25 -17.71 3.69
CA LEU A 156 0.60 -17.90 2.37
C LEU A 156 0.54 -19.37 1.93
N ARG A 157 1.37 -20.22 2.54
CA ARG A 157 1.39 -21.67 2.28
C ARG A 157 0.29 -22.41 3.04
N SER A 158 -0.26 -21.79 4.10
CA SER A 158 -1.28 -22.36 4.96
C SER A 158 -2.20 -21.26 5.51
N LEU A 159 -3.10 -20.75 4.69
CA LEU A 159 -4.00 -19.64 5.02
C LEU A 159 -5.22 -20.06 5.87
N GLU A 160 -5.37 -21.34 6.17
CA GLU A 160 -6.49 -21.84 6.96
C GLU A 160 -6.44 -21.35 8.42
N HIS A 161 -5.26 -20.98 8.90
CA HIS A 161 -5.05 -20.52 10.26
C HIS A 161 -4.14 -19.30 10.32
N SER A 162 -4.50 -18.34 11.17
CA SER A 162 -3.63 -17.24 11.56
C SER A 162 -3.07 -17.47 12.96
N THR A 163 -1.86 -16.98 13.20
CA THR A 163 -1.30 -16.92 14.55
C THR A 163 -1.56 -15.54 15.15
N ILE A 164 -2.29 -15.49 16.26
CA ILE A 164 -2.48 -14.25 17.01
C ILE A 164 -1.18 -13.92 17.74
N ILE A 165 -0.53 -12.82 17.37
CA ILE A 165 0.68 -12.33 18.05
C ILE A 165 0.30 -11.47 19.25
N TYR A 166 -0.77 -10.68 19.10
CA TYR A 166 -1.28 -9.82 20.15
C TYR A 166 -2.80 -9.73 20.07
N GLU A 167 -3.44 -9.75 21.21
CA GLU A 167 -4.87 -9.52 21.40
C GLU A 167 -5.09 -8.71 22.69
N PRO A 168 -5.98 -7.70 22.68
CA PRO A 168 -6.28 -6.94 23.88
C PRO A 168 -7.00 -7.82 24.90
N THR A 169 -6.48 -7.88 26.12
CA THR A 169 -7.17 -8.56 27.20
C THR A 169 -8.40 -7.79 27.65
N GLU A 170 -9.50 -8.49 27.99
CA GLU A 170 -10.78 -7.87 28.46
C GLU A 170 -10.58 -6.84 29.59
N LYS A 171 -9.57 -7.02 30.45
CA LYS A 171 -9.23 -6.06 31.51
C LYS A 171 -8.76 -4.71 30.97
N THR A 172 -8.12 -4.69 29.81
CA THR A 172 -7.65 -3.45 29.17
C THR A 172 -8.80 -2.73 28.50
N GLU A 173 -9.73 -3.45 27.89
CA GLU A 173 -10.93 -2.88 27.28
C GLU A 173 -11.87 -2.24 28.34
N ARG A 174 -12.14 -2.94 29.43
CA ARG A 174 -12.96 -2.41 30.54
C ARG A 174 -12.35 -1.14 31.15
N ARG A 175 -11.01 -1.08 31.29
CA ARG A 175 -10.33 0.13 31.78
C ARG A 175 -10.41 1.30 30.79
N LYS A 176 -10.29 1.04 29.49
CA LYS A 176 -10.43 2.08 28.45
C LYS A 176 -11.87 2.61 28.39
N GLN A 177 -12.84 1.72 28.47
CA GLN A 177 -14.26 2.05 28.42
C GLN A 177 -14.68 2.84 29.68
N SER A 178 -14.22 2.44 30.87
CA SER A 178 -14.44 3.17 32.11
C SER A 178 -13.86 4.58 32.09
N ARG A 179 -12.61 4.73 31.54
CA ARG A 179 -11.98 6.05 31.40
C ARG A 179 -12.69 6.94 30.37
N ARG A 180 -13.28 6.34 29.33
CA ARG A 180 -14.05 7.08 28.32
C ARG A 180 -15.36 7.56 28.90
N ILE A 181 -16.09 6.71 29.59
CA ILE A 181 -17.34 7.05 30.31
C ILE A 181 -17.09 8.14 31.35
N GLN A 182 -16.00 8.02 32.13
CA GLN A 182 -15.63 9.03 33.12
C GLN A 182 -15.33 10.39 32.47
N LYS A 183 -14.58 10.42 31.38
CA LYS A 183 -14.31 11.64 30.63
C LYS A 183 -15.60 12.28 30.06
N GLU A 184 -16.49 11.47 29.51
CA GLU A 184 -17.79 11.97 29.01
C GLU A 184 -18.66 12.50 30.12
N ALA A 185 -18.66 11.90 31.32
CA ALA A 185 -19.38 12.41 32.50
C ALA A 185 -18.80 13.74 33.00
N ASP A 186 -17.48 13.89 33.01
CA ASP A 186 -16.81 15.12 33.43
C ASP A 186 -17.07 16.31 32.48
N TRP A 187 -17.45 16.07 31.22
CA TRP A 187 -17.84 17.09 30.24
C TRP A 187 -19.29 17.57 30.39
N ILE A 188 -20.16 16.79 31.07
CA ILE A 188 -21.58 17.11 31.24
C ILE A 188 -21.79 17.98 32.52
N LEU A 189 -20.79 18.06 33.37
CA LEU A 189 -20.84 18.78 34.67
C LEU A 189 -20.21 20.19 34.64
N ILE A 190 -19.86 20.70 33.43
CA ILE A 190 -19.44 22.09 33.20
C ILE A 190 -20.52 22.81 32.38
#